data_15f6ed5762364a84edacafe26a6d6ea2
#
_entry.id   15f6ed5762364a84edacafe26a6d6ea2
#
_cell.length_a   1.000
_cell.length_b   1.000
_cell.length_c   1.000
_cell.angle_alpha   90.00
_cell.angle_beta   90.00
_cell.angle_gamma   90.00
#
_symmetry.space_group_name_H-M   'P 1'
#
loop_
_entity.id
_entity.type
_entity.pdbx_description
1 polymer ?
#
loop_
_entity_poly.entity_id
_entity_poly.type
_entity_poly.pdbx_seq_one_letter_code
_entity_poly.pdbx_strand_id
1 'polypeptide(L)'
;MRSLVQAVGLNLLPLQLDRGPLGGQALTVELPPLRLVRFQISGRLHCIGEKPKGVLAVSLDLDPRDSIAPWFSHGEPLPVDCLFGQCIERDVHITLPGQISFGMVFVSLSALRSWASELGWPGFDGELLPSSNVHLMHADTAHALRLHLRQLFLMAELAPDRLRQPESQRLVREDLMPLVLEALITGPGQPSRRRRGTPARIELVKDIQRWLHLHPDTPVTLADLCREAHASRRTLIQGFQDHLGMGPMAYVRLLRLHSIRRRLLRAEPGEIQIGPLAEAWGFHNAGHFAANYRRL
;
A
#
# COMPACT_ATOMS: atom_id res chain seq x y z
N MET A 1 -4.96 -6.25 -10.50
CA MET A 1 -4.29 -5.69 -9.30
C MET A 1 -4.58 -6.47 -8.02
N ARG A 2 -5.84 -6.71 -7.62
CA ARG A 2 -6.12 -7.49 -6.39
C ARG A 2 -5.48 -8.89 -6.41
N SER A 3 -5.57 -9.61 -7.52
CA SER A 3 -4.92 -10.93 -7.68
C SER A 3 -3.40 -10.84 -7.52
N LEU A 4 -2.78 -9.77 -8.02
CA LEU A 4 -1.35 -9.51 -7.87
C LEU A 4 -0.96 -9.34 -6.40
N VAL A 5 -1.74 -8.52 -5.66
CA VAL A 5 -1.50 -8.26 -4.23
C VAL A 5 -1.72 -9.52 -3.40
N GLN A 6 -2.76 -10.30 -3.72
CA GLN A 6 -3.03 -11.59 -3.05
C GLN A 6 -1.95 -12.64 -3.35
N ALA A 7 -1.43 -12.68 -4.58
CA ALA A 7 -0.36 -13.60 -4.97
C ALA A 7 0.92 -13.40 -4.15
N VAL A 8 1.16 -12.19 -3.65
CA VAL A 8 2.29 -11.90 -2.76
C VAL A 8 1.92 -11.95 -1.28
N GLY A 9 0.77 -12.51 -0.93
CA GLY A 9 0.34 -12.75 0.46
C GLY A 9 -0.13 -11.51 1.21
N LEU A 10 -0.51 -10.45 0.51
CA LEU A 10 -1.06 -9.24 1.10
C LEU A 10 -2.59 -9.23 1.04
N ASN A 11 -3.24 -8.93 2.16
CA ASN A 11 -4.70 -8.76 2.24
C ASN A 11 -5.08 -7.29 2.06
N LEU A 12 -4.85 -6.77 0.86
CA LEU A 12 -5.14 -5.38 0.53
C LEU A 12 -6.29 -5.27 -0.46
N LEU A 13 -7.01 -4.17 -0.35
CA LEU A 13 -8.02 -3.75 -1.30
C LEU A 13 -7.48 -2.57 -2.12
N PRO A 14 -6.97 -2.81 -3.33
CA PRO A 14 -6.55 -1.75 -4.23
C PRO A 14 -7.78 -1.12 -4.90
N LEU A 15 -7.85 0.19 -4.88
CA LEU A 15 -8.84 1.02 -5.56
C LEU A 15 -8.10 1.95 -6.53
N GLN A 16 -8.40 1.84 -7.81
CA GLN A 16 -7.86 2.75 -8.81
C GLN A 16 -8.52 4.13 -8.68
N LEU A 17 -7.71 5.18 -8.63
CA LEU A 17 -8.18 6.57 -8.44
C LEU A 17 -8.27 7.37 -9.74
N ASP A 18 -7.52 6.98 -10.75
CA ASP A 18 -7.52 7.59 -12.08
C ASP A 18 -8.33 6.79 -13.09
N ARG A 19 -8.46 7.35 -14.28
CA ARG A 19 -9.14 6.75 -15.42
C ARG A 19 -8.12 6.06 -16.32
N GLY A 20 -8.54 5.01 -16.99
CA GLY A 20 -7.72 4.30 -17.98
C GLY A 20 -7.26 2.93 -17.51
N PRO A 21 -6.43 2.26 -18.32
CA PRO A 21 -5.97 0.92 -18.00
C PRO A 21 -4.99 0.95 -16.82
N LEU A 22 -5.26 0.13 -15.83
CA LEU A 22 -4.35 -0.11 -14.71
C LEU A 22 -3.43 -1.28 -15.05
N GLY A 23 -2.17 -0.98 -15.33
CA GLY A 23 -1.11 -1.97 -15.43
C GLY A 23 -0.42 -2.21 -14.10
N GLY A 24 0.04 -3.43 -13.88
CA GLY A 24 0.84 -3.75 -12.71
C GLY A 24 1.55 -5.08 -12.86
N GLN A 25 2.78 -5.11 -12.36
CA GLN A 25 3.61 -6.31 -12.28
C GLN A 25 4.15 -6.46 -10.87
N ALA A 26 4.31 -7.72 -10.42
CA ALA A 26 5.03 -8.05 -9.21
C ALA A 26 6.08 -9.11 -9.53
N LEU A 27 7.29 -8.88 -9.05
CA LEU A 27 8.37 -9.83 -9.05
C LEU A 27 8.68 -10.21 -7.62
N THR A 28 8.61 -11.50 -7.29
CA THR A 28 8.91 -12.04 -5.96
C THR A 28 10.24 -12.80 -5.99
N VAL A 29 11.07 -12.53 -5.00
CA VAL A 29 12.33 -13.24 -4.75
C VAL A 29 12.27 -13.83 -3.35
N GLU A 30 12.30 -15.17 -3.29
CA GLU A 30 12.31 -15.91 -2.03
C GLU A 30 13.76 -16.16 -1.59
N LEU A 31 14.12 -15.59 -0.44
CA LEU A 31 15.46 -15.69 0.17
C LEU A 31 15.29 -16.00 1.66
N PRO A 32 14.75 -17.15 2.05
CA PRO A 32 14.41 -17.41 3.45
C PRO A 32 15.52 -17.03 4.42
N PRO A 33 15.18 -16.32 5.52
CA PRO A 33 13.86 -15.93 6.01
C PRO A 33 13.34 -14.59 5.45
N LEU A 34 13.97 -14.04 4.40
CA LEU A 34 13.51 -12.87 3.67
C LEU A 34 12.62 -13.27 2.50
N ARG A 35 11.65 -12.42 2.20
CA ARG A 35 10.96 -12.38 0.91
C ARG A 35 10.97 -10.95 0.40
N LEU A 36 11.40 -10.77 -0.82
CA LEU A 36 11.45 -9.48 -1.50
C LEU A 36 10.38 -9.44 -2.58
N VAL A 37 9.70 -8.32 -2.69
CA VAL A 37 8.71 -8.11 -3.76
C VAL A 37 8.94 -6.74 -4.39
N ARG A 38 9.10 -6.71 -5.71
CA ARG A 38 9.04 -5.47 -6.47
C ARG A 38 7.67 -5.33 -7.10
N PHE A 39 7.05 -4.18 -6.90
CA PHE A 39 5.85 -3.78 -7.61
C PHE A 39 6.18 -2.69 -8.61
N GLN A 40 5.65 -2.82 -9.82
CA GLN A 40 5.59 -1.76 -10.83
C GLN A 40 4.12 -1.48 -11.13
N ILE A 41 3.70 -0.23 -11.02
CA ILE A 41 2.29 0.16 -11.12
C ILE A 41 2.19 1.38 -12.04
N SER A 42 1.30 1.33 -13.04
CA SER A 42 1.14 2.40 -14.02
C SER A 42 0.06 3.42 -13.68
N GLY A 43 -0.93 3.09 -12.85
CA GLY A 43 -2.05 3.97 -12.50
C GLY A 43 -2.03 4.38 -11.03
N ARG A 44 -2.77 5.45 -10.70
CA ARG A 44 -2.93 5.89 -9.31
C ARG A 44 -3.77 4.90 -8.52
N LEU A 45 -3.25 4.48 -7.38
CA LEU A 45 -3.91 3.51 -6.51
C LEU A 45 -4.08 4.06 -5.09
N HIS A 46 -5.20 3.69 -4.50
CA HIS A 46 -5.40 3.75 -3.06
C HIS A 46 -5.52 2.32 -2.54
N CYS A 47 -4.67 1.94 -1.59
CA CYS A 47 -4.67 0.61 -0.99
C CYS A 47 -4.99 0.71 0.49
N ILE A 48 -5.95 -0.08 0.93
CA ILE A 48 -6.29 -0.25 2.34
C ILE A 48 -6.31 -1.74 2.68
N GLY A 49 -6.01 -2.08 3.93
CA GLY A 49 -6.05 -3.47 4.40
C GLY A 49 -5.18 -3.72 5.60
N GLU A 50 -4.96 -4.98 5.89
CA GLU A 50 -4.23 -5.44 7.04
C GLU A 50 -2.83 -5.95 6.65
N LYS A 51 -1.89 -5.80 7.57
CA LYS A 51 -0.55 -6.38 7.45
C LYS A 51 -0.54 -7.82 7.94
N PRO A 52 0.36 -8.67 7.40
CA PRO A 52 0.55 -10.01 7.93
C PRO A 52 1.03 -9.94 9.38
N LYS A 53 0.44 -10.74 10.26
CA LYS A 53 0.84 -10.82 11.67
C LYS A 53 2.21 -11.48 11.82
N GLY A 54 3.04 -10.97 12.72
CA GLY A 54 4.36 -11.54 13.02
C GLY A 54 5.42 -11.32 11.95
N VAL A 55 5.10 -10.54 10.91
CA VAL A 55 6.01 -10.22 9.82
C VAL A 55 6.17 -8.71 9.72
N LEU A 56 7.40 -8.26 9.68
CA LEU A 56 7.71 -6.89 9.29
C LEU A 56 7.66 -6.80 7.76
N ALA A 57 6.88 -5.84 7.26
CA ALA A 57 6.81 -5.53 5.84
C ALA A 57 7.20 -4.06 5.65
N VAL A 58 8.41 -3.80 5.18
CA VAL A 58 8.89 -2.45 4.90
C VAL A 58 8.97 -2.22 3.42
N SER A 59 8.69 -1.00 3.01
CA SER A 59 8.68 -0.61 1.61
C SER A 59 9.56 0.60 1.37
N LEU A 60 10.16 0.64 0.19
CA LEU A 60 11.02 1.71 -0.30
C LEU A 60 10.69 2.04 -1.75
N ASP A 61 10.58 3.32 -2.07
CA ASP A 61 10.53 3.77 -3.46
C ASP A 61 11.86 3.45 -4.15
N LEU A 62 11.80 2.66 -5.22
CA LEU A 62 13.00 2.25 -5.97
C LEU A 62 13.40 3.29 -7.02
N ASP A 63 12.50 4.18 -7.40
CA ASP A 63 12.69 5.16 -8.50
C ASP A 63 12.24 6.56 -8.09
N PRO A 64 12.81 7.12 -7.00
CA PRO A 64 12.43 8.45 -6.56
C PRO A 64 12.76 9.47 -7.66
N ARG A 65 11.75 10.25 -8.04
CA ARG A 65 11.87 11.34 -8.99
C ARG A 65 11.32 12.60 -8.37
N ASP A 66 12.05 13.68 -8.48
CA ASP A 66 11.70 14.98 -7.89
C ASP A 66 10.39 15.59 -8.42
N SER A 67 9.92 15.13 -9.57
CA SER A 67 8.75 15.69 -10.26
C SER A 67 7.46 14.88 -10.15
N ILE A 68 7.45 13.78 -9.39
CA ILE A 68 6.27 12.93 -9.24
C ILE A 68 5.43 13.38 -8.04
N ALA A 69 4.12 13.33 -8.20
CA ALA A 69 3.19 13.56 -7.10
C ALA A 69 3.55 12.71 -5.88
N PRO A 70 3.51 13.27 -4.67
CA PRO A 70 3.93 12.57 -3.46
C PRO A 70 3.05 11.33 -3.21
N TRP A 71 3.65 10.31 -2.63
CA TRP A 71 2.94 9.20 -2.03
C TRP A 71 2.38 9.64 -0.69
N PHE A 72 1.27 9.05 -0.27
CA PHE A 72 0.68 9.37 1.03
C PHE A 72 0.50 8.09 1.83
N SER A 73 1.00 8.08 3.06
CA SER A 73 0.69 7.04 4.04
C SER A 73 -0.12 7.66 5.18
N HIS A 74 -1.33 7.14 5.39
CA HIS A 74 -2.24 7.68 6.42
C HIS A 74 -2.49 9.19 6.28
N GLY A 75 -2.56 9.68 5.03
CA GLY A 75 -2.80 11.09 4.71
C GLY A 75 -1.59 12.01 4.84
N GLU A 76 -0.43 11.50 5.25
CA GLU A 76 0.82 12.25 5.30
C GLU A 76 1.68 11.96 4.07
N PRO A 77 2.29 12.98 3.45
CA PRO A 77 3.18 12.76 2.31
C PRO A 77 4.43 12.01 2.76
N LEU A 78 4.83 11.03 1.95
CA LEU A 78 6.06 10.27 2.19
C LEU A 78 7.27 11.04 1.67
N PRO A 79 8.30 11.24 2.51
CA PRO A 79 9.60 11.75 2.06
C PRO A 79 10.28 10.80 1.08
N VAL A 80 11.20 11.32 0.28
CA VAL A 80 11.92 10.56 -0.76
C VAL A 80 12.77 9.43 -0.16
N ASP A 81 13.53 9.73 0.91
CA ASP A 81 14.42 8.77 1.54
C ASP A 81 13.79 8.21 2.83
N CYS A 82 12.64 7.56 2.68
CA CYS A 82 11.97 6.91 3.79
C CYS A 82 11.71 5.44 3.53
N LEU A 83 11.74 4.65 4.61
CA LEU A 83 11.01 3.40 4.70
C LEU A 83 9.59 3.67 5.15
N PHE A 84 8.64 2.92 4.63
CA PHE A 84 7.27 2.99 5.07
C PHE A 84 6.68 1.59 5.26
N GLY A 85 5.71 1.48 6.15
CA GLY A 85 5.07 0.21 6.47
C GLY A 85 5.60 -0.49 7.71
N GLN A 86 6.62 0.03 8.39
CA GLN A 86 7.28 -0.65 9.51
C GLN A 86 6.45 -0.74 10.80
N CYS A 87 5.48 0.12 11.02
CA CYS A 87 4.62 0.01 12.20
C CYS A 87 3.68 -1.20 12.04
N ILE A 88 3.92 -2.26 12.81
CA ILE A 88 3.15 -3.52 12.74
C ILE A 88 1.72 -3.40 13.29
N GLU A 89 1.45 -2.42 14.12
CA GLU A 89 0.15 -2.18 14.73
C GLU A 89 -0.81 -1.39 13.83
N ARG A 90 -0.26 -0.69 12.83
CA ARG A 90 -1.07 0.10 11.90
C ARG A 90 -1.48 -0.72 10.68
N ASP A 91 -2.72 -0.56 10.28
CA ASP A 91 -3.25 -1.01 9.00
C ASP A 91 -2.50 -0.38 7.81
N VAL A 92 -2.74 -0.90 6.63
CA VAL A 92 -2.26 -0.28 5.39
C VAL A 92 -3.27 0.77 4.94
N HIS A 93 -2.82 1.99 4.80
CA HIS A 93 -3.58 3.08 4.20
C HIS A 93 -2.62 3.94 3.38
N ILE A 94 -2.46 3.58 2.11
CA ILE A 94 -1.50 4.21 1.22
C ILE A 94 -2.15 4.68 -0.08
N THR A 95 -1.78 5.88 -0.51
CA THR A 95 -2.14 6.40 -1.84
C THR A 95 -0.87 6.54 -2.65
N LEU A 96 -0.85 5.84 -3.77
CA LEU A 96 0.28 5.76 -4.68
C LEU A 96 0.01 6.59 -5.93
N PRO A 97 0.95 7.42 -6.39
CA PRO A 97 0.89 8.02 -7.72
C PRO A 97 1.02 6.94 -8.78
N GLY A 98 0.68 7.25 -10.02
CA GLY A 98 0.96 6.36 -11.14
C GLY A 98 2.43 6.36 -11.55
N GLN A 99 2.84 5.38 -12.36
CA GLN A 99 4.20 5.23 -12.89
C GLN A 99 5.26 5.10 -11.79
N ILE A 100 5.06 4.12 -10.90
CA ILE A 100 5.95 3.88 -9.76
C ILE A 100 6.55 2.48 -9.79
N SER A 101 7.73 2.37 -9.19
CA SER A 101 8.40 1.11 -8.86
C SER A 101 8.83 1.14 -7.40
N PHE A 102 8.38 0.18 -6.60
CA PHE A 102 8.80 0.08 -5.21
C PHE A 102 9.14 -1.35 -4.80
N GLY A 103 10.09 -1.44 -3.89
CA GLY A 103 10.50 -2.69 -3.27
C GLY A 103 9.86 -2.87 -1.91
N MET A 104 9.48 -4.10 -1.58
CA MET A 104 9.05 -4.52 -0.25
C MET A 104 9.98 -5.61 0.26
N VAL A 105 10.36 -5.50 1.51
CA VAL A 105 11.10 -6.52 2.25
C VAL A 105 10.20 -7.08 3.33
N PHE A 106 9.96 -8.38 3.29
CA PHE A 106 9.22 -9.11 4.31
C PHE A 106 10.19 -9.94 5.11
N VAL A 107 10.12 -9.86 6.43
CA VAL A 107 10.94 -10.64 7.35
C VAL A 107 10.14 -10.98 8.61
N SER A 108 10.26 -12.21 9.12
CA SER A 108 9.63 -12.54 10.40
C SER A 108 10.29 -11.75 11.53
N LEU A 109 9.49 -11.31 12.50
CA LEU A 109 10.02 -10.58 13.66
C LEU A 109 11.03 -11.41 14.46
N SER A 110 10.87 -12.74 14.50
CA SER A 110 11.81 -13.65 15.14
C SER A 110 13.17 -13.67 14.44
N ALA A 111 13.20 -13.77 13.11
CA ALA A 111 14.42 -13.72 12.34
C ALA A 111 15.12 -12.36 12.47
N LEU A 112 14.37 -11.28 12.43
CA LEU A 112 14.91 -9.93 12.57
C LEU A 112 15.61 -9.75 13.94
N ARG A 113 15.00 -10.26 15.01
CA ARG A 113 15.60 -10.25 16.37
C ARG A 113 16.88 -11.10 16.45
N SER A 114 16.86 -12.31 15.88
CA SER A 114 18.03 -13.18 15.83
C SER A 114 19.22 -12.46 15.18
N TRP A 115 18.97 -11.85 14.04
CA TRP A 115 20.04 -11.14 13.31
C TRP A 115 20.55 -9.90 14.01
N ALA A 116 19.67 -9.11 14.61
CA ALA A 116 20.09 -7.96 15.38
C ALA A 116 21.00 -8.38 16.54
N SER A 117 20.69 -9.51 17.18
CA SER A 117 21.52 -10.10 18.23
C SER A 117 22.86 -10.60 17.69
N GLU A 118 22.87 -11.32 16.56
CA GLU A 118 24.09 -11.85 15.93
C GLU A 118 25.05 -10.73 15.47
N LEU A 119 24.50 -9.61 15.00
CA LEU A 119 25.26 -8.44 14.57
C LEU A 119 25.69 -7.53 15.74
N GLY A 120 25.33 -7.91 16.98
CA GLY A 120 25.70 -7.16 18.17
C GLY A 120 25.00 -5.78 18.27
N TRP A 121 23.81 -5.66 17.73
CA TRP A 121 23.02 -4.43 17.81
C TRP A 121 22.22 -4.42 19.13
N PRO A 122 22.75 -3.75 20.17
CA PRO A 122 22.11 -3.76 21.48
C PRO A 122 20.78 -2.99 21.43
N GLY A 123 19.75 -3.56 22.04
CA GLY A 123 18.46 -2.89 22.22
C GLY A 123 17.47 -3.10 21.08
N PHE A 124 17.69 -4.06 20.17
CA PHE A 124 16.69 -4.45 19.19
C PHE A 124 15.74 -5.53 19.78
N ASP A 125 15.00 -5.18 20.79
CA ASP A 125 14.08 -6.07 21.53
C ASP A 125 12.66 -6.08 20.94
N GLY A 126 12.48 -5.51 19.74
CA GLY A 126 11.17 -5.43 19.08
C GLY A 126 10.29 -4.26 19.56
N GLU A 127 10.62 -3.61 20.68
CA GLU A 127 10.03 -2.33 21.09
C GLU A 127 10.58 -1.14 20.29
N LEU A 128 11.71 -1.34 19.60
CA LEU A 128 12.37 -0.32 18.78
C LEU A 128 11.81 -0.17 17.37
N LEU A 129 10.86 -1.05 16.94
CA LEU A 129 10.17 -0.79 15.69
C LEU A 129 9.41 0.53 15.82
N PRO A 130 9.65 1.49 14.91
CA PRO A 130 9.05 2.81 15.04
C PRO A 130 7.54 2.74 15.19
N SER A 131 6.98 3.45 16.15
CA SER A 131 5.53 3.64 16.28
C SER A 131 4.95 4.42 15.07
N SER A 132 5.83 5.06 14.31
CA SER A 132 5.50 5.73 13.05
C SER A 132 5.52 4.72 11.90
N ASN A 133 4.60 4.85 10.96
CA ASN A 133 4.59 4.05 9.74
C ASN A 133 5.58 4.57 8.68
N VAL A 134 6.28 5.64 8.96
CA VAL A 134 7.26 6.30 8.10
C VAL A 134 8.54 6.53 8.90
N HIS A 135 9.65 6.08 8.37
CA HIS A 135 10.97 6.24 8.95
C HIS A 135 11.92 6.89 7.94
N LEU A 136 12.46 8.04 8.30
CA LEU A 136 13.47 8.71 7.49
C LEU A 136 14.82 8.00 7.65
N MET A 137 15.45 7.70 6.54
CA MET A 137 16.82 7.15 6.51
C MET A 137 17.84 8.26 6.24
N HIS A 138 19.11 7.99 6.53
CA HIS A 138 20.18 8.76 5.92
C HIS A 138 20.19 8.56 4.40
N ALA A 139 20.49 9.60 3.64
CA ALA A 139 20.49 9.54 2.18
C ALA A 139 21.39 8.43 1.62
N ASP A 140 22.57 8.24 2.22
CA ASP A 140 23.52 7.19 1.82
C ASP A 140 22.95 5.78 2.06
N THR A 141 22.33 5.55 3.22
CA THR A 141 21.69 4.27 3.54
C THR A 141 20.50 4.00 2.60
N ALA A 142 19.69 5.02 2.35
CA ALA A 142 18.59 4.92 1.40
C ALA A 142 19.07 4.61 -0.02
N HIS A 143 20.15 5.27 -0.46
CA HIS A 143 20.78 5.03 -1.75
C HIS A 143 21.34 3.61 -1.86
N ALA A 144 22.09 3.16 -0.86
CA ALA A 144 22.69 1.83 -0.82
C ALA A 144 21.62 0.73 -0.87
N LEU A 145 20.59 0.83 -0.02
CA LEU A 145 19.49 -0.13 0.02
C LEU A 145 18.73 -0.17 -1.32
N ARG A 146 18.45 1.00 -1.90
CA ARG A 146 17.78 1.14 -3.20
C ARG A 146 18.57 0.49 -4.32
N LEU A 147 19.88 0.77 -4.38
CA LEU A 147 20.79 0.19 -5.36
C LEU A 147 20.85 -1.34 -5.24
N HIS A 148 21.00 -1.84 -4.02
CA HIS A 148 21.09 -3.27 -3.74
C HIS A 148 19.80 -4.01 -4.14
N LEU A 149 18.62 -3.48 -3.77
CA LEU A 149 17.34 -4.07 -4.16
C LEU A 149 17.13 -4.05 -5.67
N ARG A 150 17.50 -2.96 -6.37
CA ARG A 150 17.43 -2.89 -7.84
C ARG A 150 18.30 -3.95 -8.49
N GLN A 151 19.54 -4.14 -8.03
CA GLN A 151 20.45 -5.15 -8.54
C GLN A 151 19.91 -6.56 -8.34
N LEU A 152 19.32 -6.84 -7.16
CA LEU A 152 18.70 -8.13 -6.87
C LEU A 152 17.51 -8.41 -7.77
N PHE A 153 16.62 -7.45 -7.96
CA PHE A 153 15.47 -7.63 -8.85
C PHE A 153 15.91 -7.77 -10.31
N LEU A 154 16.93 -7.04 -10.75
CA LEU A 154 17.49 -7.20 -12.08
C LEU A 154 18.11 -8.60 -12.26
N MET A 155 18.84 -9.08 -11.26
CA MET A 155 19.39 -10.45 -11.26
C MET A 155 18.27 -11.50 -11.32
N ALA A 156 17.17 -11.28 -10.59
CA ALA A 156 16.02 -12.19 -10.60
C ALA A 156 15.33 -12.25 -11.97
N GLU A 157 15.35 -11.16 -12.73
CA GLU A 157 14.81 -11.14 -14.10
C GLU A 157 15.75 -11.76 -15.14
N LEU A 158 17.04 -11.45 -15.05
CA LEU A 158 18.00 -11.83 -16.10
C LEU A 158 18.66 -13.19 -15.85
N ALA A 159 18.81 -13.60 -14.61
CA ALA A 159 19.53 -14.80 -14.21
C ALA A 159 18.91 -15.48 -12.97
N PRO A 160 17.63 -15.87 -13.00
CA PRO A 160 16.92 -16.41 -11.83
C PRO A 160 17.58 -17.67 -11.26
N ASP A 161 18.22 -18.47 -12.09
CA ASP A 161 18.90 -19.70 -11.65
C ASP A 161 20.09 -19.44 -10.73
N ARG A 162 20.75 -18.29 -10.90
CA ARG A 162 21.83 -17.88 -9.97
C ARG A 162 21.29 -17.63 -8.57
N LEU A 163 20.13 -16.99 -8.44
CA LEU A 163 19.51 -16.74 -7.14
C LEU A 163 18.91 -18.00 -6.48
N ARG A 164 18.75 -19.09 -7.24
CA ARG A 164 18.32 -20.38 -6.66
C ARG A 164 19.46 -21.16 -6.00
N GLN A 165 20.72 -20.79 -6.28
CA GLN A 165 21.87 -21.44 -5.69
C GLN A 165 22.00 -21.07 -4.21
N PRO A 166 22.14 -22.04 -3.29
CA PRO A 166 22.20 -21.79 -1.84
C PRO A 166 23.31 -20.81 -1.43
N GLU A 167 24.46 -20.89 -2.08
CA GLU A 167 25.60 -19.98 -1.82
C GLU A 167 25.28 -18.53 -2.21
N SER A 168 24.66 -18.33 -3.38
CA SER A 168 24.23 -17.00 -3.81
C SER A 168 23.19 -16.43 -2.87
N GLN A 169 22.23 -17.25 -2.44
CA GLN A 169 21.23 -16.83 -1.46
C GLN A 169 21.85 -16.44 -0.13
N ARG A 170 22.87 -17.17 0.32
CA ARG A 170 23.59 -16.84 1.55
C ARG A 170 24.30 -15.50 1.43
N LEU A 171 25.08 -15.29 0.37
CA LEU A 171 25.78 -14.02 0.13
C LEU A 171 24.81 -12.84 0.06
N VAL A 172 23.73 -12.99 -0.71
CA VAL A 172 22.71 -11.92 -0.81
C VAL A 172 22.11 -11.59 0.56
N ARG A 173 21.88 -12.59 1.42
CA ARG A 173 21.36 -12.33 2.76
C ARG A 173 22.40 -11.63 3.63
N GLU A 174 23.65 -12.06 3.58
CA GLU A 174 24.75 -11.47 4.34
C GLU A 174 24.98 -9.99 3.97
N ASP A 175 24.76 -9.62 2.70
CA ASP A 175 24.86 -8.24 2.24
C ASP A 175 23.61 -7.40 2.54
N LEU A 176 22.42 -7.97 2.34
CA LEU A 176 21.16 -7.24 2.47
C LEU A 176 20.75 -7.00 3.93
N MET A 177 21.03 -7.96 4.79
CA MET A 177 20.59 -7.92 6.18
C MET A 177 21.11 -6.72 6.98
N PRO A 178 22.42 -6.43 6.97
CA PRO A 178 22.94 -5.24 7.65
C PRO A 178 22.31 -3.95 7.12
N LEU A 179 22.10 -3.86 5.79
CA LEU A 179 21.48 -2.68 5.17
C LEU A 179 20.02 -2.50 5.61
N VAL A 180 19.26 -3.58 5.71
CA VAL A 180 17.86 -3.51 6.19
C VAL A 180 17.82 -3.11 7.66
N LEU A 181 18.68 -3.68 8.51
CA LEU A 181 18.76 -3.32 9.92
C LEU A 181 19.20 -1.87 10.10
N GLU A 182 20.25 -1.45 9.40
CA GLU A 182 20.71 -0.08 9.41
C GLU A 182 19.60 0.88 8.99
N ALA A 183 18.91 0.58 7.90
CA ALA A 183 17.80 1.38 7.40
C ALA A 183 16.61 1.48 8.37
N LEU A 184 16.43 0.50 9.25
CA LEU A 184 15.39 0.52 10.29
C LEU A 184 15.76 1.32 11.53
N ILE A 185 17.06 1.43 11.83
CA ILE A 185 17.55 1.95 13.11
C ILE A 185 18.17 3.35 12.94
N THR A 186 18.89 3.58 11.83
CA THR A 186 19.58 4.84 11.61
C THR A 186 18.72 5.81 10.82
N GLY A 187 18.53 7.00 11.37
CA GLY A 187 17.87 8.09 10.68
C GLY A 187 18.37 9.43 11.18
N PRO A 188 18.26 10.52 10.39
CA PRO A 188 18.56 11.86 10.84
C PRO A 188 17.59 12.15 12.00
N GLY A 189 18.10 12.19 13.22
CA GLY A 189 17.44 12.30 14.52
C GLY A 189 15.93 12.27 14.44
N GLN A 190 15.29 11.28 15.04
CA GLN A 190 13.83 11.21 15.00
C GLN A 190 13.26 12.61 15.20
N PRO A 191 12.44 13.16 14.31
CA PRO A 191 11.75 14.39 14.62
C PRO A 191 11.07 14.12 15.96
N SER A 192 11.45 14.92 16.97
CA SER A 192 11.02 14.76 18.36
C SER A 192 9.62 14.21 18.40
N ARG A 193 9.33 13.26 19.29
CA ARG A 193 8.04 12.65 19.64
C ARG A 193 6.88 13.64 19.86
N ARG A 194 6.79 14.67 19.08
CA ARG A 194 5.49 15.23 18.78
C ARG A 194 4.81 14.15 17.93
N ARG A 195 4.03 13.31 18.62
CA ARG A 195 2.84 12.72 18.00
C ARG A 195 2.17 13.85 17.25
N ARG A 196 2.52 14.06 16.00
CA ARG A 196 1.60 14.65 15.06
C ARG A 196 0.51 13.59 14.99
N GLY A 197 -0.52 13.79 15.81
CA GLY A 197 -1.70 12.95 15.75
C GLY A 197 -2.07 12.89 14.29
N THR A 198 -2.34 11.71 13.78
CA THR A 198 -2.90 11.54 12.44
C THR A 198 -3.94 12.65 12.28
N PRO A 199 -3.88 13.46 11.24
CA PRO A 199 -4.81 14.58 11.12
C PRO A 199 -6.23 14.08 11.35
N ALA A 200 -6.99 14.68 12.24
CA ALA A 200 -8.32 14.17 12.63
C ALA A 200 -9.22 13.86 11.43
N ARG A 201 -8.98 14.54 10.30
CA ARG A 201 -9.68 14.32 9.03
C ARG A 201 -9.35 13.00 8.35
N ILE A 202 -8.12 12.47 8.49
CA ILE A 202 -7.78 11.18 7.87
C ILE A 202 -8.42 10.03 8.62
N GLU A 203 -8.49 10.09 9.95
CA GLU A 203 -9.18 9.05 10.72
C GLU A 203 -10.67 9.00 10.35
N LEU A 204 -11.30 10.17 10.20
CA LEU A 204 -12.67 10.28 9.71
C LEU A 204 -12.84 9.65 8.31
N VAL A 205 -11.89 9.88 7.39
CA VAL A 205 -11.94 9.24 6.05
C VAL A 205 -11.80 7.73 6.17
N LYS A 206 -10.88 7.24 7.00
CA LYS A 206 -10.67 5.81 7.26
C LYS A 206 -11.89 5.14 7.86
N ASP A 207 -12.55 5.78 8.82
CA ASP A 207 -13.74 5.24 9.45
C ASP A 207 -14.88 5.08 8.45
N ILE A 208 -15.10 6.10 7.62
CA ILE A 208 -16.08 6.01 6.52
C ILE A 208 -15.69 4.94 5.49
N GLN A 209 -14.42 4.83 5.14
CA GLN A 209 -13.96 3.78 4.23
C GLN A 209 -14.20 2.38 4.82
N ARG A 210 -13.89 2.18 6.11
CA ARG A 210 -14.15 0.93 6.82
C ARG A 210 -15.63 0.62 6.86
N TRP A 211 -16.46 1.59 7.20
CA TRP A 211 -17.90 1.45 7.22
C TRP A 211 -18.46 1.05 5.85
N LEU A 212 -18.07 1.73 4.77
CA LEU A 212 -18.47 1.40 3.40
C LEU A 212 -18.05 -0.01 2.96
N HIS A 213 -16.92 -0.51 3.47
CA HIS A 213 -16.45 -1.87 3.20
C HIS A 213 -17.30 -2.94 3.91
N LEU A 214 -17.77 -2.64 5.11
CA LEU A 214 -18.65 -3.52 5.87
C LEU A 214 -20.09 -3.48 5.33
N HIS A 215 -20.47 -2.40 4.65
CA HIS A 215 -21.81 -2.16 4.12
C HIS A 215 -21.79 -1.83 2.61
N PRO A 216 -21.25 -2.72 1.76
CA PRO A 216 -20.99 -2.39 0.35
C PRO A 216 -22.24 -2.13 -0.47
N ASP A 217 -23.35 -2.79 -0.13
CA ASP A 217 -24.62 -2.75 -0.88
C ASP A 217 -25.61 -1.72 -0.32
N THR A 218 -25.29 -1.11 0.83
CA THR A 218 -26.20 -0.17 1.49
C THR A 218 -26.33 1.12 0.69
N PRO A 219 -27.52 1.55 0.29
CA PRO A 219 -27.72 2.86 -0.29
C PRO A 219 -27.33 3.95 0.72
N VAL A 220 -26.46 4.85 0.31
CA VAL A 220 -25.98 5.92 1.18
C VAL A 220 -26.06 7.27 0.50
N THR A 221 -26.42 8.27 1.28
CA THR A 221 -26.38 9.69 0.90
C THR A 221 -25.20 10.38 1.59
N LEU A 222 -24.87 11.58 1.15
CA LEU A 222 -23.85 12.39 1.84
C LEU A 222 -24.25 12.69 3.30
N ALA A 223 -25.57 12.82 3.56
CA ALA A 223 -26.05 13.05 4.92
C ALA A 223 -25.84 11.83 5.83
N ASP A 224 -26.01 10.61 5.29
CA ASP A 224 -25.75 9.38 6.03
C ASP A 224 -24.27 9.26 6.39
N LEU A 225 -23.38 9.53 5.44
CA LEU A 225 -21.94 9.54 5.67
C LEU A 225 -21.51 10.60 6.70
N CYS A 226 -22.14 11.78 6.68
CA CYS A 226 -21.88 12.81 7.71
C CYS A 226 -22.32 12.37 9.10
N ARG A 227 -23.45 11.66 9.19
CA ARG A 227 -23.98 11.13 10.46
C ARG A 227 -23.09 10.04 10.99
N GLU A 228 -22.66 9.12 10.14
CA GLU A 228 -21.74 8.03 10.51
C GLU A 228 -20.38 8.57 10.96
N ALA A 229 -19.86 9.57 10.25
CA ALA A 229 -18.59 10.21 10.56
C ALA A 229 -18.66 11.18 11.76
N HIS A 230 -19.85 11.45 12.32
CA HIS A 230 -20.06 12.52 13.30
C HIS A 230 -19.44 13.86 12.87
N ALA A 231 -19.52 14.19 11.57
CA ALA A 231 -18.82 15.33 10.99
C ALA A 231 -19.72 16.19 10.10
N SER A 232 -19.36 17.47 9.98
CA SER A 232 -20.04 18.37 9.06
C SER A 232 -19.76 17.98 7.60
N ARG A 233 -20.68 18.35 6.69
CA ARG A 233 -20.50 18.19 5.23
C ARG A 233 -19.16 18.73 4.76
N ARG A 234 -18.79 19.93 5.21
CA ARG A 234 -17.54 20.60 4.83
C ARG A 234 -16.34 19.79 5.27
N THR A 235 -16.33 19.31 6.51
CA THR A 235 -15.22 18.53 7.08
C THR A 235 -15.03 17.23 6.33
N LEU A 236 -16.13 16.51 6.04
CA LEU A 236 -16.09 15.24 5.33
C LEU A 236 -15.62 15.42 3.87
N ILE A 237 -16.20 16.38 3.14
CA ILE A 237 -15.78 16.67 1.74
C ILE A 237 -14.32 17.05 1.69
N GLN A 238 -13.88 17.94 2.59
CA GLN A 238 -12.49 18.41 2.62
C GLN A 238 -11.54 17.25 2.95
N GLY A 239 -11.88 16.37 3.93
CA GLY A 239 -11.08 15.19 4.26
C GLY A 239 -10.90 14.26 3.06
N PHE A 240 -11.96 13.93 2.36
CA PHE A 240 -11.90 13.10 1.16
C PHE A 240 -11.11 13.76 0.01
N GLN A 241 -11.29 15.08 -0.17
CA GLN A 241 -10.56 15.84 -1.19
C GLN A 241 -9.07 15.90 -0.88
N ASP A 242 -8.68 16.19 0.36
CA ASP A 242 -7.29 16.33 0.79
C ASP A 242 -6.53 14.99 0.65
N HIS A 243 -7.17 13.85 0.97
CA HIS A 243 -6.49 12.57 1.05
C HIS A 243 -6.66 11.68 -0.18
N LEU A 244 -7.76 11.83 -0.93
CA LEU A 244 -8.07 10.99 -2.09
C LEU A 244 -8.19 11.77 -3.39
N GLY A 245 -8.22 13.10 -3.33
CA GLY A 245 -8.40 13.96 -4.50
C GLY A 245 -9.81 13.92 -5.09
N MET A 246 -10.79 13.39 -4.33
CA MET A 246 -12.18 13.30 -4.78
C MET A 246 -13.15 13.45 -3.61
N GLY A 247 -14.40 13.81 -3.90
CA GLY A 247 -15.42 13.89 -2.84
C GLY A 247 -15.94 12.52 -2.40
N PRO A 248 -16.59 12.45 -1.20
CA PRO A 248 -17.06 11.18 -0.61
C PRO A 248 -18.05 10.42 -1.51
N MET A 249 -18.98 11.08 -2.17
CA MET A 249 -19.94 10.43 -3.07
C MET A 249 -19.29 9.94 -4.38
N ALA A 250 -18.23 10.60 -4.84
CA ALA A 250 -17.44 10.11 -5.97
C ALA A 250 -16.68 8.84 -5.57
N TYR A 251 -16.13 8.79 -4.35
CA TYR A 251 -15.51 7.59 -3.79
C TYR A 251 -16.49 6.42 -3.66
N VAL A 252 -17.69 6.64 -3.10
CA VAL A 252 -18.75 5.62 -3.02
C VAL A 252 -19.09 5.07 -4.40
N ARG A 253 -19.25 5.95 -5.38
CA ARG A 253 -19.54 5.54 -6.77
C ARG A 253 -18.41 4.69 -7.34
N LEU A 254 -17.17 5.10 -7.15
CA LEU A 254 -15.99 4.38 -7.62
C LEU A 254 -15.89 2.99 -6.97
N LEU A 255 -16.09 2.91 -5.65
CA LEU A 255 -16.09 1.65 -4.90
C LEU A 255 -17.15 0.67 -5.45
N ARG A 256 -18.36 1.15 -5.73
CA ARG A 256 -19.46 0.36 -6.30
C ARG A 256 -19.15 -0.12 -7.72
N LEU A 257 -18.61 0.74 -8.57
CA LEU A 257 -18.21 0.35 -9.93
C LEU A 257 -17.15 -0.77 -9.91
N HIS A 258 -16.15 -0.65 -9.02
CA HIS A 258 -15.14 -1.71 -8.83
C HIS A 258 -15.77 -3.01 -8.28
N SER A 259 -16.80 -2.93 -7.46
CA SER A 259 -17.51 -4.10 -6.93
C SER A 259 -18.31 -4.80 -8.03
N ILE A 260 -19.04 -4.04 -8.86
CA ILE A 260 -19.73 -4.55 -10.03
C ILE A 260 -18.74 -5.22 -11.00
N ARG A 261 -17.65 -4.54 -11.32
CA ARG A 261 -16.59 -5.10 -12.19
C ARG A 261 -16.07 -6.43 -11.67
N ARG A 262 -15.76 -6.53 -10.38
CA ARG A 262 -15.31 -7.78 -9.77
C ARG A 262 -16.32 -8.90 -9.88
N ARG A 263 -17.62 -8.59 -9.76
CA ARG A 263 -18.70 -9.56 -9.87
C ARG A 263 -18.85 -10.05 -11.30
N LEU A 264 -18.80 -9.13 -12.27
CA LEU A 264 -18.87 -9.47 -13.70
C LEU A 264 -17.67 -10.31 -14.17
N LEU A 265 -16.45 -10.02 -13.66
CA LEU A 265 -15.24 -10.77 -14.01
C LEU A 265 -15.20 -12.20 -13.42
N ARG A 266 -16.09 -12.52 -12.48
CA ARG A 266 -16.18 -13.85 -11.85
C ARG A 266 -17.34 -14.68 -12.38
N ALA A 267 -18.27 -14.04 -13.06
CA ALA A 267 -19.44 -14.68 -13.61
C ALA A 267 -19.18 -15.27 -14.98
N GLU A 268 -19.82 -16.38 -15.28
CA GLU A 268 -19.84 -16.94 -16.62
C GLU A 268 -20.64 -16.05 -17.58
N PRO A 269 -20.32 -16.06 -18.89
CA PRO A 269 -21.07 -15.31 -19.89
C PRO A 269 -22.57 -15.63 -19.88
N GLY A 270 -23.40 -14.63 -19.63
CA GLY A 270 -24.85 -14.77 -19.55
C GLY A 270 -25.44 -15.04 -18.17
N GLU A 271 -24.59 -15.32 -17.16
CA GLU A 271 -25.04 -15.60 -15.79
C GLU A 271 -25.60 -14.35 -15.10
N ILE A 272 -25.04 -13.19 -15.38
CA ILE A 272 -25.43 -11.93 -14.73
C ILE A 272 -25.96 -10.93 -15.76
N GLN A 273 -27.15 -10.43 -15.51
CA GLN A 273 -27.71 -9.31 -16.26
C GLN A 273 -27.17 -7.98 -15.71
N ILE A 274 -26.52 -7.20 -16.56
CA ILE A 274 -25.82 -5.97 -16.18
C ILE A 274 -26.76 -4.91 -15.63
N GLY A 275 -27.96 -4.74 -16.24
CA GLY A 275 -28.96 -3.74 -15.82
C GLY A 275 -29.40 -3.93 -14.37
N PRO A 276 -30.01 -5.09 -14.02
CA PRO A 276 -30.42 -5.40 -12.65
C PRO A 276 -29.25 -5.34 -11.65
N LEU A 277 -28.06 -5.80 -12.05
CA LEU A 277 -26.89 -5.68 -11.19
C LEU A 277 -26.54 -4.22 -10.92
N ALA A 278 -26.50 -3.37 -11.94
CA ALA A 278 -26.19 -1.95 -11.78
C ALA A 278 -27.23 -1.25 -10.90
N GLU A 279 -28.51 -1.57 -11.09
CA GLU A 279 -29.62 -1.01 -10.30
C GLU A 279 -29.54 -1.41 -8.82
N ALA A 280 -29.24 -2.67 -8.53
CA ALA A 280 -29.01 -3.16 -7.16
C ALA A 280 -27.85 -2.42 -6.45
N TRP A 281 -26.91 -1.87 -7.20
CA TRP A 281 -25.80 -1.07 -6.68
C TRP A 281 -26.07 0.45 -6.74
N GLY A 282 -27.32 0.86 -6.99
CA GLY A 282 -27.76 2.25 -6.97
C GLY A 282 -27.47 3.04 -8.26
N PHE A 283 -27.26 2.36 -9.38
CA PHE A 283 -27.14 3.00 -10.70
C PHE A 283 -28.46 2.88 -11.47
N HIS A 284 -29.41 3.75 -11.16
CA HIS A 284 -30.75 3.73 -11.78
C HIS A 284 -30.82 4.23 -13.23
N ASN A 285 -29.73 4.81 -13.75
CA ASN A 285 -29.62 5.27 -15.12
C ASN A 285 -28.59 4.48 -15.89
N ALA A 286 -29.03 3.61 -16.80
CA ALA A 286 -28.15 2.72 -17.56
C ALA A 286 -27.12 3.46 -18.44
N GLY A 287 -27.51 4.60 -19.02
CA GLY A 287 -26.59 5.42 -19.82
C GLY A 287 -25.48 6.04 -18.99
N HIS A 288 -25.81 6.58 -17.82
CA HIS A 288 -24.85 7.10 -16.87
C HIS A 288 -23.94 5.98 -16.29
N PHE A 289 -24.53 4.82 -16.01
CA PHE A 289 -23.75 3.65 -15.59
C PHE A 289 -22.74 3.25 -16.65
N ALA A 290 -23.20 3.04 -17.89
CA ALA A 290 -22.33 2.64 -19.00
C ALA A 290 -21.20 3.65 -19.27
N ALA A 291 -21.51 4.95 -19.19
CA ALA A 291 -20.51 6.01 -19.33
C ALA A 291 -19.48 5.99 -18.19
N ASN A 292 -19.92 5.81 -16.94
CA ASN A 292 -19.01 5.70 -15.79
C ASN A 292 -18.19 4.42 -15.82
N TYR A 293 -18.79 3.28 -16.19
CA TYR A 293 -18.12 1.98 -16.26
C TYR A 293 -17.06 1.94 -17.36
N ARG A 294 -17.31 2.53 -18.53
CA ARG A 294 -16.31 2.67 -19.60
C ARG A 294 -15.12 3.53 -19.26
N ARG A 295 -15.26 4.41 -18.26
CA ARG A 295 -14.20 5.31 -17.78
C ARG A 295 -13.40 4.70 -16.63
N LEU A 296 -13.80 3.53 -16.15
CA LEU A 296 -13.11 2.75 -15.12
C LEU A 296 -11.94 1.95 -15.75
#